data_456d5308db2bd3cb02582c39f22d52dc
#
_entry.id   456d5308db2bd3cb02582c39f22d52dc
#
_cell.length_a   1.000
_cell.length_b   1.000
_cell.length_c   1.000
_cell.angle_alpha   90.00
_cell.angle_beta   90.00
_cell.angle_gamma   90.00
#
_symmetry.space_group_name_H-M   'P 1'
#
loop_
_entity.id
_entity.type
_entity.pdbx_description
1 polymer ?
#
loop_
_entity_poly.entity_id
_entity_poly.type
_entity_poly.pdbx_seq_one_letter_code
_entity_poly.pdbx_strand_id
1 'polypeptide(L)'
;MKPQFSQLHVLRHDKWLLSCLTWIPILLALLIWGVFSAGIARDLPIGVVDNAHSTLSRKLTHMLDASSTMSVDYQFSDLLQAKNAMIEGKVYAYVIIPEHFDRDIYLQRAPQVSVFYNSQYILIGRLISSAVVQAQGFFNAGLETVKSLSHGNSTVQGALGNAVTISTQISPLFNQNTNYAQFLVSAVVPAIWQIMIVVCSILILAANLRVYARKPEHLDRWLGNQPFKVISKTLAAYLPIFLLHGFAFLFWFYFMLDWPFQGHLLPIMIAQLATTIACMIMGAFFFFMTLDAARAMSFAGAFTAPSFAFMGITFPVSDMGSLAQFWRSLLPISHYIEVQVAQASYGTSALTSLTHLLPMASYVLPAFLAVVLAKRHLKKTEATNVPV
;
A
#
# COMPACT_ATOMS: atom_id res chain seq x y z
N MET A 1 -43.36 -20.54 -18.21
CA MET A 1 -42.21 -19.62 -18.34
C MET A 1 -41.39 -19.68 -17.06
N LYS A 2 -40.12 -20.17 -17.08
CA LYS A 2 -39.25 -20.08 -15.92
C LYS A 2 -38.99 -18.60 -15.66
N PRO A 3 -39.15 -18.10 -14.43
CA PRO A 3 -38.89 -16.71 -14.14
C PRO A 3 -37.44 -16.40 -14.55
N GLN A 4 -37.28 -15.43 -15.46
CA GLN A 4 -35.95 -14.93 -15.81
C GLN A 4 -35.41 -14.26 -14.57
N PHE A 5 -34.37 -14.85 -13.96
CA PHE A 5 -33.69 -14.28 -12.78
C PHE A 5 -33.04 -12.95 -13.18
N SER A 6 -33.76 -11.85 -12.96
CA SER A 6 -33.27 -10.51 -13.28
C SER A 6 -32.43 -9.98 -12.11
N GLN A 7 -31.11 -9.79 -12.35
CA GLN A 7 -30.24 -9.21 -11.34
C GLN A 7 -30.57 -7.74 -11.04
N LEU A 8 -31.18 -7.04 -12.00
CA LEU A 8 -31.69 -5.68 -11.79
C LEU A 8 -32.81 -5.65 -10.75
N HIS A 9 -33.67 -6.68 -10.71
CA HIS A 9 -34.72 -6.82 -9.69
C HIS A 9 -34.09 -7.02 -8.30
N VAL A 10 -33.04 -7.84 -8.17
CA VAL A 10 -32.31 -8.05 -6.91
C VAL A 10 -31.71 -6.74 -6.41
N LEU A 11 -31.05 -5.98 -7.28
CA LEU A 11 -30.43 -4.69 -6.94
C LEU A 11 -31.42 -3.64 -6.45
N ARG A 12 -32.60 -3.59 -7.08
CA ARG A 12 -33.64 -2.62 -6.66
C ARG A 12 -34.24 -2.92 -5.26
N HIS A 13 -34.18 -4.16 -4.82
CA HIS A 13 -34.69 -4.58 -3.51
C HIS A 13 -33.64 -4.54 -2.41
N ASP A 14 -32.35 -4.49 -2.74
CA ASP A 14 -31.26 -4.45 -1.77
C ASP A 14 -30.42 -3.16 -1.93
N LYS A 15 -30.88 -2.11 -1.22
CA LYS A 15 -30.22 -0.80 -1.24
C LYS A 15 -28.79 -0.85 -0.69
N TRP A 16 -28.53 -1.78 0.25
CA TRP A 16 -27.20 -1.94 0.84
C TRP A 16 -26.22 -2.53 -0.18
N LEU A 17 -26.64 -3.58 -0.88
CA LEU A 17 -25.87 -4.15 -1.99
C LEU A 17 -25.59 -3.10 -3.07
N LEU A 18 -26.59 -2.30 -3.43
CA LEU A 18 -26.42 -1.23 -4.41
C LEU A 18 -25.37 -0.21 -3.95
N SER A 19 -25.39 0.20 -2.69
CA SER A 19 -24.42 1.13 -2.12
C SER A 19 -23.00 0.54 -2.14
N CYS A 20 -22.83 -0.73 -1.77
CA CYS A 20 -21.54 -1.43 -1.81
C CYS A 20 -21.00 -1.60 -3.24
N LEU A 21 -21.88 -1.66 -4.25
CA LEU A 21 -21.51 -1.78 -5.66
C LEU A 21 -21.29 -0.44 -6.37
N THR A 22 -21.61 0.68 -5.73
CA THR A 22 -21.54 1.99 -6.41
C THR A 22 -20.59 2.96 -5.71
N TRP A 23 -21.06 3.65 -4.70
CA TRP A 23 -20.34 4.80 -4.14
C TRP A 23 -19.38 4.43 -2.99
N ILE A 24 -19.64 3.33 -2.24
CA ILE A 24 -18.78 2.95 -1.10
C ILE A 24 -17.34 2.67 -1.52
N PRO A 25 -17.03 1.90 -2.59
CA PRO A 25 -15.64 1.67 -3.03
C PRO A 25 -14.94 2.97 -3.41
N ILE A 26 -15.65 3.88 -4.07
CA ILE A 26 -15.11 5.19 -4.48
C ILE A 26 -14.80 6.04 -3.25
N LEU A 27 -15.74 6.12 -2.30
CA LEU A 27 -15.55 6.85 -1.06
C LEU A 27 -14.35 6.33 -0.27
N LEU A 28 -14.20 5.01 -0.13
CA LEU A 28 -13.07 4.41 0.57
C LEU A 28 -11.74 4.73 -0.12
N ALA A 29 -11.68 4.66 -1.45
CA ALA A 29 -10.49 5.01 -2.21
C ALA A 29 -10.12 6.49 -2.02
N LEU A 30 -11.09 7.41 -2.07
CA LEU A 30 -10.89 8.84 -1.86
C LEU A 30 -10.46 9.15 -0.42
N LEU A 31 -11.03 8.48 0.58
CA LEU A 31 -10.63 8.64 1.98
C LEU A 31 -9.16 8.23 2.20
N ILE A 32 -8.76 7.07 1.67
CA ILE A 32 -7.37 6.63 1.78
C ILE A 32 -6.43 7.60 1.07
N TRP A 33 -6.77 8.02 -0.15
CA TRP A 33 -5.96 9.01 -0.86
C TRP A 33 -5.87 10.33 -0.09
N GLY A 34 -6.98 10.81 0.48
CA GLY A 34 -7.02 12.05 1.25
C GLY A 34 -6.05 12.06 2.43
N VAL A 35 -5.92 10.92 3.14
CA VAL A 35 -4.98 10.76 4.26
C VAL A 35 -3.52 10.91 3.80
N PHE A 36 -3.19 10.42 2.60
CA PHE A 36 -1.81 10.40 2.09
C PHE A 36 -1.55 11.42 1.00
N SER A 37 -2.50 12.32 0.71
CA SER A 37 -2.45 13.27 -0.42
C SER A 37 -1.28 14.25 -0.36
N ALA A 38 -0.76 14.56 0.84
CA ALA A 38 0.44 15.37 1.01
C ALA A 38 1.70 14.75 0.37
N GLY A 39 1.69 13.45 0.12
CA GLY A 39 2.71 12.70 -0.62
C GLY A 39 4.02 12.53 0.13
N ILE A 40 4.72 13.60 0.46
CA ILE A 40 6.03 13.59 1.13
C ILE A 40 5.92 14.36 2.44
N ALA A 41 6.46 13.79 3.51
CA ALA A 41 6.66 14.53 4.76
C ALA A 41 7.79 15.55 4.53
N ARG A 42 7.47 16.83 4.67
CA ARG A 42 8.40 17.96 4.58
C ARG A 42 8.35 18.74 5.88
N ASP A 43 9.36 19.61 6.08
CA ASP A 43 9.44 20.49 7.23
C ASP A 43 9.23 19.71 8.55
N LEU A 44 9.89 18.53 8.65
CA LEU A 44 9.80 17.68 9.84
C LEU A 44 10.45 18.42 11.01
N PRO A 45 9.71 18.70 12.10
CA PRO A 45 10.26 19.43 13.23
C PRO A 45 11.38 18.64 13.90
N ILE A 46 12.55 19.28 14.00
CA ILE A 46 13.70 18.78 14.73
C ILE A 46 14.15 19.79 15.79
N GLY A 47 14.88 19.29 16.78
CA GLY A 47 15.48 20.12 17.82
C GLY A 47 17.00 20.15 17.71
N VAL A 48 17.63 21.24 18.18
CA VAL A 48 19.07 21.36 18.29
C VAL A 48 19.45 21.69 19.73
N VAL A 49 20.43 20.95 20.25
CA VAL A 49 21.11 21.24 21.51
C VAL A 49 22.51 21.75 21.14
N ASP A 50 22.71 23.05 21.06
CA ASP A 50 23.97 23.68 20.72
C ASP A 50 24.77 24.02 21.97
N ASN A 51 25.68 23.16 22.40
CA ASN A 51 26.56 23.42 23.54
C ASN A 51 27.76 24.31 23.21
N ALA A 52 28.06 24.49 21.90
CA ALA A 52 29.20 25.27 21.45
C ALA A 52 28.91 26.78 21.38
N HIS A 53 27.66 27.16 21.08
CA HIS A 53 27.21 28.54 20.87
C HIS A 53 28.11 29.35 19.92
N SER A 54 28.67 28.72 18.93
CA SER A 54 29.73 29.25 18.08
C SER A 54 29.23 29.68 16.69
N THR A 55 30.12 30.28 15.89
CA THR A 55 29.77 30.67 14.51
C THR A 55 29.58 29.45 13.61
N LEU A 56 30.44 28.41 13.78
CA LEU A 56 30.32 27.21 12.97
C LEU A 56 29.14 26.33 13.41
N SER A 57 28.81 26.28 14.72
CA SER A 57 27.63 25.56 15.19
C SER A 57 26.35 26.15 14.64
N ARG A 58 26.21 27.50 14.64
CA ARG A 58 25.09 28.21 14.00
C ARG A 58 25.00 27.95 12.49
N LYS A 59 26.17 27.91 11.80
CA LYS A 59 26.20 27.58 10.36
C LYS A 59 25.73 26.17 10.08
N LEU A 60 26.11 25.19 10.90
CA LEU A 60 25.63 23.81 10.81
C LEU A 60 24.12 23.75 11.06
N THR A 61 23.64 24.41 12.11
CA THR A 61 22.19 24.49 12.42
C THR A 61 21.40 25.08 11.24
N HIS A 62 21.90 26.17 10.64
CA HIS A 62 21.28 26.77 9.47
C HIS A 62 21.30 25.84 8.24
N MET A 63 22.33 25.03 8.04
CA MET A 63 22.35 24.05 6.96
C MET A 63 21.38 22.87 7.18
N LEU A 64 21.16 22.49 8.44
CA LEU A 64 20.12 21.53 8.80
C LEU A 64 18.73 22.09 8.48
N ASP A 65 18.49 23.34 8.87
CA ASP A 65 17.22 24.05 8.64
C ASP A 65 16.95 24.35 7.17
N ALA A 66 17.98 24.57 6.37
CA ALA A 66 17.88 24.81 4.92
C ALA A 66 17.50 23.54 4.14
N SER A 67 17.39 22.38 4.77
CA SER A 67 16.93 21.14 4.13
C SER A 67 15.41 21.19 3.90
N SER A 68 14.95 20.82 2.71
CA SER A 68 13.52 20.70 2.43
C SER A 68 12.79 19.58 3.20
N THR A 69 13.53 18.76 3.92
CA THR A 69 13.00 17.59 4.64
C THR A 69 12.71 17.90 6.10
N MET A 70 13.48 18.79 6.73
CA MET A 70 13.42 19.06 8.16
C MET A 70 13.47 20.56 8.43
N SER A 71 12.86 20.98 9.53
CA SER A 71 12.86 22.35 10.05
C SER A 71 13.39 22.35 11.48
N VAL A 72 14.29 23.30 11.80
CA VAL A 72 14.82 23.47 13.17
C VAL A 72 13.90 24.36 13.96
N ASP A 73 12.78 23.80 14.44
CA ASP A 73 11.74 24.56 15.15
C ASP A 73 12.07 24.79 16.61
N TYR A 74 12.97 23.99 17.19
CA TYR A 74 13.27 24.02 18.62
C TYR A 74 14.77 24.08 18.87
N GLN A 75 15.16 24.96 19.82
CA GLN A 75 16.49 24.98 20.42
C GLN A 75 16.35 24.64 21.90
N PHE A 76 17.09 23.63 22.33
CA PHE A 76 17.05 23.17 23.72
C PHE A 76 18.36 23.47 24.44
N SER A 77 18.26 23.77 25.73
CA SER A 77 19.43 24.04 26.57
C SER A 77 20.15 22.76 27.01
N ASP A 78 19.47 21.62 27.03
CA ASP A 78 20.02 20.35 27.45
C ASP A 78 19.40 19.14 26.76
N LEU A 79 20.06 17.99 26.88
CA LEU A 79 19.66 16.71 26.32
C LEU A 79 18.31 16.23 26.87
N LEU A 80 18.01 16.50 28.15
CA LEU A 80 16.78 15.99 28.79
C LEU A 80 15.56 16.68 28.21
N GLN A 81 15.63 17.99 27.98
CA GLN A 81 14.56 18.76 27.33
C GLN A 81 14.32 18.27 25.91
N ALA A 82 15.39 18.05 25.12
CA ALA A 82 15.28 17.55 23.75
C ALA A 82 14.64 16.15 23.71
N LYS A 83 15.06 15.25 24.61
CA LYS A 83 14.49 13.91 24.73
C LYS A 83 13.02 13.95 25.14
N ASN A 84 12.64 14.78 26.09
CA ASN A 84 11.25 14.94 26.52
C ASN A 84 10.38 15.49 25.38
N ALA A 85 10.86 16.48 24.64
CA ALA A 85 10.16 17.02 23.48
C ALA A 85 9.93 15.94 22.39
N MET A 86 10.88 15.02 22.21
CA MET A 86 10.70 13.88 21.30
C MET A 86 9.68 12.86 21.83
N ILE A 87 9.66 12.61 23.15
CA ILE A 87 8.66 11.73 23.80
C ILE A 87 7.25 12.35 23.69
N GLU A 88 7.14 13.68 23.86
CA GLU A 88 5.89 14.43 23.70
C GLU A 88 5.43 14.56 22.24
N GLY A 89 6.24 14.11 21.27
CA GLY A 89 5.93 14.21 19.84
C GLY A 89 6.07 15.60 19.23
N LYS A 90 6.73 16.53 19.93
CA LYS A 90 7.01 17.89 19.42
C LYS A 90 8.07 17.89 18.33
N VAL A 91 9.06 17.00 18.44
CA VAL A 91 10.14 16.82 17.46
C VAL A 91 10.31 15.35 17.10
N TYR A 92 10.70 15.07 15.86
CA TYR A 92 11.00 13.71 15.40
C TYR A 92 12.47 13.32 15.59
N ALA A 93 13.35 14.32 15.73
CA ALA A 93 14.77 14.12 16.00
C ALA A 93 15.34 15.30 16.77
N TYR A 94 16.51 15.09 17.34
CA TYR A 94 17.33 16.18 17.86
C TYR A 94 18.81 15.95 17.58
N VAL A 95 19.52 17.05 17.38
CA VAL A 95 20.95 17.09 17.07
C VAL A 95 21.69 17.71 18.24
N ILE A 96 22.79 17.08 18.66
CA ILE A 96 23.66 17.61 19.73
C ILE A 96 24.96 18.04 19.12
N ILE A 97 25.30 19.32 19.27
CA ILE A 97 26.57 19.90 18.87
C ILE A 97 27.43 20.02 20.12
N PRO A 98 28.64 19.41 20.16
CA PRO A 98 29.46 19.40 21.36
C PRO A 98 30.07 20.79 21.68
N GLU A 99 30.39 21.03 22.95
CA GLU A 99 30.90 22.30 23.45
C GLU A 99 32.18 22.80 22.74
N HIS A 100 33.07 21.88 22.37
CA HIS A 100 34.34 22.26 21.76
C HIS A 100 34.36 22.16 20.22
N PHE A 101 33.17 22.24 19.58
CA PHE A 101 32.96 22.01 18.15
C PHE A 101 33.93 22.81 17.27
N ASP A 102 33.99 24.14 17.42
CA ASP A 102 34.89 25.01 16.61
C ASP A 102 36.34 24.73 16.88
N ARG A 103 36.72 24.63 18.18
CA ARG A 103 38.09 24.36 18.55
C ARG A 103 38.62 23.08 17.95
N ASP A 104 37.82 22.02 17.96
CA ASP A 104 38.27 20.74 17.39
C ASP A 104 38.38 20.81 15.88
N ILE A 105 37.50 21.52 15.18
CA ILE A 105 37.61 21.77 13.75
C ILE A 105 38.89 22.55 13.43
N TYR A 106 39.21 23.64 14.16
CA TYR A 106 40.42 24.40 13.93
C TYR A 106 41.72 23.61 14.24
N LEU A 107 41.67 22.67 15.19
CA LEU A 107 42.72 21.76 15.52
C LEU A 107 42.83 20.55 14.60
N GLN A 108 42.03 20.52 13.51
CA GLN A 108 41.92 19.39 12.56
C GLN A 108 41.48 18.07 13.22
N ARG A 109 40.74 18.16 14.32
CA ARG A 109 40.05 17.02 14.94
C ARG A 109 38.64 16.95 14.41
N ALA A 110 38.11 15.74 14.28
CA ALA A 110 36.73 15.53 13.86
C ALA A 110 35.78 15.56 15.07
N PRO A 111 35.06 16.67 15.36
CA PRO A 111 34.11 16.69 16.43
C PRO A 111 32.93 15.76 16.12
N GLN A 112 32.43 15.07 17.12
CA GLN A 112 31.31 14.17 16.97
C GLN A 112 29.99 14.93 17.18
N VAL A 113 29.23 15.16 16.12
CA VAL A 113 27.84 15.60 16.17
C VAL A 113 26.94 14.37 16.30
N SER A 114 26.15 14.32 17.36
CA SER A 114 25.25 13.18 17.63
C SER A 114 23.83 13.52 17.21
N VAL A 115 23.20 12.61 16.48
CA VAL A 115 21.83 12.75 16.00
C VAL A 115 20.99 11.61 16.52
N PHE A 116 19.90 11.94 17.19
CA PHE A 116 18.92 11.00 17.72
C PHE A 116 17.59 11.22 17.02
N TYR A 117 17.01 10.18 16.45
CA TYR A 117 15.73 10.24 15.78
C TYR A 117 14.77 9.16 16.29
N ASN A 118 13.48 9.41 16.18
CA ASN A 118 12.45 8.48 16.59
C ASN A 118 12.28 7.36 15.53
N SER A 119 12.83 6.18 15.82
CA SER A 119 12.78 5.02 14.94
C SER A 119 11.42 4.30 14.91
N GLN A 120 10.46 4.69 15.75
CA GLN A 120 9.07 4.21 15.67
C GLN A 120 8.45 4.59 14.30
N TYR A 121 8.85 5.74 13.76
CA TYR A 121 8.45 6.20 12.43
C TYR A 121 9.55 5.89 11.40
N ILE A 122 9.61 4.64 10.93
CA ILE A 122 10.71 4.12 10.07
C ILE A 122 10.99 5.03 8.88
N LEU A 123 9.94 5.50 8.18
CA LEU A 123 10.10 6.38 7.01
C LEU A 123 10.67 7.74 7.41
N ILE A 124 10.10 8.36 8.45
CA ILE A 124 10.55 9.67 8.95
C ILE A 124 11.99 9.60 9.42
N GLY A 125 12.35 8.54 10.16
CA GLY A 125 13.73 8.30 10.60
C GLY A 125 14.73 8.21 9.44
N ARG A 126 14.37 7.50 8.35
CA ARG A 126 15.20 7.42 7.14
C ARG A 126 15.34 8.77 6.43
N LEU A 127 14.25 9.52 6.30
CA LEU A 127 14.26 10.85 5.67
C LEU A 127 15.17 11.81 6.44
N ILE A 128 15.00 11.90 7.75
CA ILE A 128 15.83 12.76 8.62
C ILE A 128 17.29 12.33 8.58
N SER A 129 17.59 11.03 8.73
CA SER A 129 18.96 10.51 8.70
C SER A 129 19.65 10.85 7.37
N SER A 130 18.97 10.66 6.24
CA SER A 130 19.51 11.02 4.92
C SER A 130 19.75 12.53 4.78
N ALA A 131 18.81 13.35 5.23
CA ALA A 131 18.91 14.80 5.16
C ALA A 131 20.04 15.34 6.03
N VAL A 132 20.23 14.79 7.24
CA VAL A 132 21.34 15.15 8.12
C VAL A 132 22.69 14.82 7.50
N VAL A 133 22.83 13.61 6.92
CA VAL A 133 24.08 13.20 6.24
C VAL A 133 24.40 14.15 5.06
N GLN A 134 23.38 14.55 4.28
CA GLN A 134 23.55 15.51 3.21
C GLN A 134 23.98 16.90 3.73
N ALA A 135 23.29 17.43 4.76
CA ALA A 135 23.63 18.71 5.35
C ALA A 135 25.05 18.72 5.94
N GLN A 136 25.46 17.65 6.62
CA GLN A 136 26.85 17.50 7.10
C GLN A 136 27.86 17.41 5.95
N GLY A 137 27.52 16.71 4.87
CA GLY A 137 28.36 16.64 3.67
C GLY A 137 28.61 18.01 3.06
N PHE A 138 27.56 18.84 2.89
CA PHE A 138 27.70 20.21 2.43
C PHE A 138 28.49 21.10 3.40
N PHE A 139 28.26 20.94 4.71
CA PHE A 139 29.02 21.67 5.73
C PHE A 139 30.51 21.36 5.65
N ASN A 140 30.89 20.07 5.57
CA ASN A 140 32.28 19.62 5.48
C ASN A 140 32.94 20.12 4.18
N ALA A 141 32.25 20.01 3.05
CA ALA A 141 32.73 20.53 1.77
C ALA A 141 33.01 22.03 1.82
N GLY A 142 32.09 22.78 2.46
CA GLY A 142 32.25 24.22 2.69
C GLY A 142 33.45 24.57 3.54
N LEU A 143 33.70 23.81 4.62
CA LEU A 143 34.89 24.01 5.47
C LEU A 143 36.18 23.76 4.74
N GLU A 144 36.30 22.64 4.00
CA GLU A 144 37.50 22.30 3.24
C GLU A 144 37.74 23.30 2.08
N THR A 145 36.67 23.81 1.47
CA THR A 145 36.80 24.86 0.44
C THR A 145 37.39 26.15 1.02
N VAL A 146 36.88 26.61 2.16
CA VAL A 146 37.41 27.81 2.87
C VAL A 146 38.88 27.60 3.26
N LYS A 147 39.22 26.43 3.77
CA LYS A 147 40.59 26.07 4.15
C LYS A 147 41.53 26.05 2.93
N SER A 148 41.14 25.44 1.82
CA SER A 148 41.89 25.40 0.57
C SER A 148 42.14 26.80 -0.02
N LEU A 149 41.13 27.68 0.04
CA LEU A 149 41.24 29.06 -0.40
C LEU A 149 42.19 29.88 0.49
N SER A 150 42.19 29.65 1.82
CA SER A 150 43.05 30.36 2.76
C SER A 150 44.53 30.04 2.57
N HIS A 151 44.88 28.91 1.95
CA HIS A 151 46.26 28.52 1.60
C HIS A 151 46.73 29.08 0.24
N GLY A 152 45.91 29.80 -0.48
CA GLY A 152 46.28 30.60 -1.65
C GLY A 152 46.59 29.83 -2.94
N ASN A 153 46.38 28.53 -2.99
CA ASN A 153 46.82 27.65 -4.08
C ASN A 153 45.71 27.16 -5.04
N SER A 154 44.47 27.66 -4.95
CA SER A 154 43.40 27.12 -5.80
C SER A 154 42.29 28.15 -6.12
N THR A 155 41.61 27.95 -7.25
CA THR A 155 40.38 28.62 -7.56
C THR A 155 39.20 28.00 -6.74
N VAL A 156 38.10 28.70 -6.62
CA VAL A 156 36.89 28.16 -5.90
C VAL A 156 36.49 26.79 -6.45
N GLN A 157 36.52 26.59 -7.76
CA GLN A 157 36.20 25.32 -8.40
C GLN A 157 37.24 24.23 -8.10
N GLY A 158 38.53 24.59 -8.12
CA GLY A 158 39.61 23.67 -7.76
C GLY A 158 39.56 23.28 -6.27
N ALA A 159 39.25 24.23 -5.40
CA ALA A 159 39.10 24.00 -3.96
C ALA A 159 37.93 23.06 -3.66
N LEU A 160 36.78 23.25 -4.32
CA LEU A 160 35.62 22.35 -4.24
C LEU A 160 35.94 20.94 -4.77
N GLY A 161 36.64 20.84 -5.90
CA GLY A 161 37.05 19.54 -6.46
C GLY A 161 38.02 18.75 -5.53
N ASN A 162 38.89 19.46 -4.83
CA ASN A 162 39.80 18.84 -3.86
C ASN A 162 39.14 18.50 -2.51
N ALA A 163 38.11 19.27 -2.12
CA ALA A 163 37.35 19.04 -0.88
C ALA A 163 36.51 17.75 -0.95
N VAL A 164 36.14 17.31 -2.16
CA VAL A 164 35.33 16.11 -2.38
C VAL A 164 36.14 15.12 -3.21
N THR A 165 36.93 14.29 -2.54
CA THR A 165 37.80 13.28 -3.19
C THR A 165 36.99 12.21 -3.94
N ILE A 166 35.76 11.88 -3.46
CA ILE A 166 34.83 10.95 -4.09
C ILE A 166 33.46 11.61 -4.14
N SER A 167 32.97 11.88 -5.34
CA SER A 167 31.60 12.35 -5.54
C SER A 167 30.65 11.14 -5.62
N THR A 168 29.71 11.05 -4.69
CA THR A 168 28.68 10.02 -4.70
C THR A 168 27.37 10.62 -5.20
N GLN A 169 26.87 10.13 -6.32
CA GLN A 169 25.54 10.47 -6.81
C GLN A 169 24.56 9.35 -6.44
N ILE A 170 23.59 9.66 -5.61
CA ILE A 170 22.50 8.74 -5.23
C ILE A 170 21.25 9.18 -5.97
N SER A 171 20.78 8.34 -6.90
CA SER A 171 19.56 8.61 -7.68
C SER A 171 18.51 7.57 -7.34
N PRO A 172 17.37 7.95 -6.74
CA PRO A 172 16.26 7.03 -6.53
C PRO A 172 15.67 6.63 -7.89
N LEU A 173 15.32 5.34 -8.04
CA LEU A 173 14.63 4.82 -9.23
C LEU A 173 13.15 4.58 -8.92
N PHE A 174 12.30 4.63 -9.95
CA PHE A 174 10.88 4.26 -9.97
C PHE A 174 9.95 5.19 -9.18
N ASN A 175 10.25 5.55 -7.95
CA ASN A 175 9.56 6.58 -7.17
C ASN A 175 10.55 7.71 -6.85
N GLN A 176 10.98 8.43 -7.88
CA GLN A 176 12.03 9.45 -7.79
C GLN A 176 11.69 10.55 -6.79
N ASN A 177 10.42 10.91 -6.69
CA ASN A 177 9.94 11.93 -5.77
C ASN A 177 9.72 11.42 -4.34
N THR A 178 10.01 10.15 -4.07
CA THR A 178 9.77 9.50 -2.76
C THR A 178 8.34 9.73 -2.25
N ASN A 179 7.38 9.75 -3.18
CA ASN A 179 5.98 10.05 -2.89
C ASN A 179 5.31 8.88 -2.17
N TYR A 180 4.92 9.10 -0.92
CA TYR A 180 4.33 8.09 -0.07
C TYR A 180 2.91 7.72 -0.52
N ALA A 181 2.15 8.68 -1.06
CA ALA A 181 0.84 8.40 -1.63
C ALA A 181 0.97 7.45 -2.83
N GLN A 182 1.87 7.72 -3.78
CA GLN A 182 2.13 6.82 -4.90
C GLN A 182 2.52 5.42 -4.44
N PHE A 183 3.36 5.30 -3.42
CA PHE A 183 3.81 4.02 -2.87
C PHE A 183 2.67 3.24 -2.19
N LEU A 184 1.94 3.88 -1.28
CA LEU A 184 0.97 3.19 -0.42
C LEU A 184 -0.42 3.10 -1.05
N VAL A 185 -0.95 4.21 -1.60
CA VAL A 185 -2.32 4.25 -2.14
C VAL A 185 -2.46 3.36 -3.36
N SER A 186 -1.40 3.26 -4.20
CA SER A 186 -1.38 2.37 -5.36
C SER A 186 -1.54 0.89 -5.00
N ALA A 187 -1.25 0.51 -3.76
CA ALA A 187 -1.40 -0.86 -3.25
C ALA A 187 -2.66 -1.04 -2.40
N VAL A 188 -2.96 -0.05 -1.52
CA VAL A 188 -4.08 -0.14 -0.58
C VAL A 188 -5.43 -0.07 -1.28
N VAL A 189 -5.58 0.80 -2.30
CA VAL A 189 -6.85 0.91 -3.05
C VAL A 189 -7.20 -0.39 -3.78
N PRO A 190 -6.30 -1.05 -4.53
CA PRO A 190 -6.56 -2.39 -5.07
C PRO A 190 -6.86 -3.45 -4.00
N ALA A 191 -6.22 -3.38 -2.82
CA ALA A 191 -6.50 -4.32 -1.74
C ALA A 191 -7.92 -4.13 -1.17
N ILE A 192 -8.39 -2.88 -1.02
CA ILE A 192 -9.78 -2.59 -0.66
C ILE A 192 -10.74 -3.08 -1.76
N TRP A 193 -10.39 -2.85 -3.02
CA TRP A 193 -11.16 -3.35 -4.15
C TRP A 193 -11.33 -4.87 -4.12
N GLN A 194 -10.27 -5.64 -3.83
CA GLN A 194 -10.35 -7.09 -3.59
C GLN A 194 -11.37 -7.42 -2.50
N ILE A 195 -11.26 -6.77 -1.33
CA ILE A 195 -12.16 -6.99 -0.19
C ILE A 195 -13.61 -6.73 -0.62
N MET A 196 -13.85 -5.62 -1.31
CA MET A 196 -15.18 -5.25 -1.79
C MET A 196 -15.73 -6.28 -2.78
N ILE A 197 -14.93 -6.83 -3.68
CA ILE A 197 -15.39 -7.88 -4.61
C ILE A 197 -15.84 -9.13 -3.85
N VAL A 198 -15.03 -9.59 -2.88
CA VAL A 198 -15.37 -10.79 -2.09
C VAL A 198 -16.64 -10.56 -1.29
N VAL A 199 -16.75 -9.44 -0.57
CA VAL A 199 -17.91 -9.07 0.24
C VAL A 199 -19.15 -8.89 -0.63
N CYS A 200 -19.05 -8.15 -1.74
CA CYS A 200 -20.18 -7.96 -2.65
C CYS A 200 -20.64 -9.29 -3.28
N SER A 201 -19.71 -10.19 -3.61
CA SER A 201 -20.07 -11.52 -4.14
C SER A 201 -20.88 -12.33 -3.14
N ILE A 202 -20.52 -12.28 -1.85
CA ILE A 202 -21.32 -12.88 -0.76
C ILE A 202 -22.71 -12.24 -0.68
N LEU A 203 -22.77 -10.91 -0.68
CA LEU A 203 -24.03 -10.16 -0.60
C LEU A 203 -24.93 -10.43 -1.82
N ILE A 204 -24.38 -10.51 -3.03
CA ILE A 204 -25.09 -10.87 -4.25
C ILE A 204 -25.75 -12.24 -4.12
N LEU A 205 -24.99 -13.25 -3.68
CA LEU A 205 -25.52 -14.60 -3.52
C LEU A 205 -26.56 -14.67 -2.40
N ALA A 206 -26.33 -13.97 -1.29
CA ALA A 206 -27.28 -13.87 -0.19
C ALA A 206 -28.58 -13.15 -0.61
N ALA A 207 -28.48 -12.07 -1.40
CA ALA A 207 -29.63 -11.37 -1.93
C ALA A 207 -30.45 -12.24 -2.88
N ASN A 208 -29.78 -12.99 -3.77
CA ASN A 208 -30.44 -13.94 -4.65
C ASN A 208 -31.13 -15.07 -3.86
N LEU A 209 -30.50 -15.60 -2.81
CA LEU A 209 -31.12 -16.56 -1.91
C LEU A 209 -32.40 -15.99 -1.28
N ARG A 210 -32.37 -14.75 -0.76
CA ARG A 210 -33.54 -14.08 -0.17
C ARG A 210 -34.67 -13.86 -1.17
N VAL A 211 -34.34 -13.45 -2.38
CA VAL A 211 -35.35 -13.10 -3.40
C VAL A 211 -35.98 -14.34 -4.02
N TYR A 212 -35.20 -15.35 -4.36
CA TYR A 212 -35.68 -16.49 -5.17
C TYR A 212 -35.98 -17.74 -4.36
N ALA A 213 -35.22 -18.02 -3.31
CA ALA A 213 -35.45 -19.17 -2.44
C ALA A 213 -36.24 -18.81 -1.18
N ARG A 214 -36.16 -17.56 -0.72
CA ARG A 214 -36.69 -17.02 0.53
C ARG A 214 -36.07 -17.60 1.81
N LYS A 215 -35.84 -18.93 1.83
CA LYS A 215 -35.17 -19.64 2.92
C LYS A 215 -34.09 -20.57 2.38
N PRO A 216 -33.04 -20.88 3.14
CA PRO A 216 -32.00 -21.85 2.74
C PRO A 216 -32.56 -23.24 2.42
N GLU A 217 -33.68 -23.62 3.04
CA GLU A 217 -34.39 -24.88 2.84
C GLU A 217 -35.04 -25.02 1.45
N HIS A 218 -35.14 -23.94 0.68
CA HIS A 218 -35.70 -23.91 -0.67
C HIS A 218 -34.67 -23.50 -1.72
N LEU A 219 -33.41 -23.83 -1.49
CA LEU A 219 -32.28 -23.51 -2.37
C LEU A 219 -32.49 -24.05 -3.82
N ASP A 220 -33.26 -25.15 -3.94
CA ASP A 220 -33.66 -25.76 -5.19
C ASP A 220 -34.44 -24.81 -6.11
N ARG A 221 -35.26 -23.91 -5.55
CA ARG A 221 -36.02 -22.90 -6.32
C ARG A 221 -35.13 -21.93 -7.05
N TRP A 222 -33.93 -21.64 -6.51
CA TRP A 222 -32.96 -20.75 -7.11
C TRP A 222 -31.95 -21.50 -7.98
N LEU A 223 -31.25 -22.49 -7.42
CA LEU A 223 -30.14 -23.16 -8.12
C LEU A 223 -30.61 -24.25 -9.08
N GLY A 224 -31.77 -24.90 -8.81
CA GLY A 224 -32.29 -26.01 -9.61
C GLY A 224 -31.25 -27.12 -9.81
N ASN A 225 -31.29 -27.79 -10.95
CA ASN A 225 -30.40 -28.92 -11.26
C ASN A 225 -29.00 -28.49 -11.76
N GLN A 226 -28.74 -27.19 -11.99
CA GLN A 226 -27.50 -26.70 -12.58
C GLN A 226 -26.85 -25.59 -11.73
N PRO A 227 -26.43 -25.89 -10.49
CA PRO A 227 -25.91 -24.88 -9.57
C PRO A 227 -24.71 -24.11 -10.13
N PHE A 228 -23.76 -24.79 -10.79
CA PHE A 228 -22.61 -24.14 -11.42
C PHE A 228 -23.04 -23.04 -12.41
N LYS A 229 -23.96 -23.35 -13.32
CA LYS A 229 -24.44 -22.41 -14.34
C LYS A 229 -25.14 -21.22 -13.73
N VAL A 230 -25.97 -21.45 -12.69
CA VAL A 230 -26.74 -20.39 -12.03
C VAL A 230 -25.81 -19.48 -11.25
N ILE A 231 -24.88 -20.03 -10.46
CA ILE A 231 -23.90 -19.27 -9.68
C ILE A 231 -23.04 -18.43 -10.61
N SER A 232 -22.45 -19.04 -11.65
CA SER A 232 -21.59 -18.35 -12.63
C SER A 232 -22.35 -17.24 -13.35
N LYS A 233 -23.59 -17.49 -13.81
CA LYS A 233 -24.41 -16.47 -14.47
C LYS A 233 -24.77 -15.32 -13.52
N THR A 234 -25.08 -15.63 -12.26
CA THR A 234 -25.41 -14.63 -11.24
C THR A 234 -24.21 -13.70 -11.00
N LEU A 235 -23.03 -14.26 -10.77
CA LEU A 235 -21.83 -13.47 -10.50
C LEU A 235 -21.33 -12.74 -11.75
N ALA A 236 -21.31 -13.39 -12.91
CA ALA A 236 -20.88 -12.79 -14.17
C ALA A 236 -21.65 -11.52 -14.55
N ALA A 237 -22.90 -11.38 -14.12
CA ALA A 237 -23.69 -10.17 -14.33
C ALA A 237 -23.09 -8.92 -13.63
N TYR A 238 -22.28 -9.11 -12.59
CA TYR A 238 -21.64 -8.03 -11.83
C TYR A 238 -20.15 -7.83 -12.20
N LEU A 239 -19.58 -8.73 -12.98
CA LEU A 239 -18.19 -8.62 -13.44
C LEU A 239 -17.87 -7.26 -14.07
N PRO A 240 -18.71 -6.68 -14.96
CA PRO A 240 -18.42 -5.36 -15.54
C PRO A 240 -18.32 -4.24 -14.50
N ILE A 241 -19.11 -4.28 -13.43
CA ILE A 241 -19.10 -3.26 -12.37
C ILE A 241 -17.75 -3.32 -11.61
N PHE A 242 -17.29 -4.51 -11.27
CA PHE A 242 -16.01 -4.68 -10.57
C PHE A 242 -14.82 -4.27 -11.45
N LEU A 243 -14.85 -4.61 -12.73
CA LEU A 243 -13.83 -4.17 -13.69
C LEU A 243 -13.87 -2.65 -13.90
N LEU A 244 -15.06 -2.05 -13.92
CA LEU A 244 -15.19 -0.60 -14.02
C LEU A 244 -14.51 0.11 -12.83
N HIS A 245 -14.66 -0.39 -11.61
CA HIS A 245 -13.91 0.13 -10.45
C HIS A 245 -12.41 -0.05 -10.62
N GLY A 246 -11.96 -1.23 -11.09
CA GLY A 246 -10.56 -1.51 -11.39
C GLY A 246 -9.97 -0.53 -12.42
N PHE A 247 -10.69 -0.30 -13.52
CA PHE A 247 -10.25 0.66 -14.54
C PHE A 247 -10.31 2.11 -14.04
N ALA A 248 -11.32 2.44 -13.22
CA ALA A 248 -11.46 3.77 -12.67
C ALA A 248 -10.28 4.16 -11.78
N PHE A 249 -9.82 3.28 -10.88
CA PHE A 249 -8.66 3.62 -10.06
C PHE A 249 -7.34 3.64 -10.85
N LEU A 250 -7.17 2.81 -11.90
CA LEU A 250 -6.01 2.90 -12.78
C LEU A 250 -5.99 4.23 -13.54
N PHE A 251 -7.14 4.63 -14.10
CA PHE A 251 -7.30 5.92 -14.76
C PHE A 251 -6.99 7.07 -13.80
N TRP A 252 -7.51 6.99 -12.59
CA TRP A 252 -7.25 7.99 -11.56
C TRP A 252 -5.76 8.10 -11.22
N PHE A 253 -5.06 6.99 -10.98
CA PHE A 253 -3.64 6.99 -10.62
C PHE A 253 -2.75 7.54 -11.73
N TYR A 254 -2.91 7.03 -12.95
CA TYR A 254 -1.95 7.26 -14.02
C TYR A 254 -2.34 8.39 -15.00
N PHE A 255 -3.60 8.82 -15.00
CA PHE A 255 -4.05 9.92 -15.86
C PHE A 255 -4.50 11.17 -15.10
N MET A 256 -5.11 11.03 -13.90
CA MET A 256 -5.57 12.18 -13.13
C MET A 256 -4.52 12.66 -12.10
N LEU A 257 -3.82 11.73 -11.43
CA LEU A 257 -2.76 12.04 -10.48
C LEU A 257 -1.38 12.12 -11.14
N ASP A 258 -1.29 11.80 -12.43
CA ASP A 258 -0.07 11.84 -13.24
C ASP A 258 1.11 11.05 -12.61
N TRP A 259 0.78 9.90 -11.99
CA TRP A 259 1.84 9.05 -11.44
C TRP A 259 2.61 8.37 -12.57
N PRO A 260 3.95 8.21 -12.44
CA PRO A 260 4.78 7.59 -13.46
C PRO A 260 4.29 6.20 -13.85
N PHE A 261 4.26 5.94 -15.14
CA PHE A 261 3.86 4.66 -15.74
C PHE A 261 4.83 4.27 -16.85
N GLN A 262 5.55 3.15 -16.70
CA GLN A 262 6.65 2.77 -17.58
C GLN A 262 6.28 1.71 -18.63
N GLY A 263 5.31 0.86 -18.36
CA GLY A 263 4.99 -0.31 -19.18
C GLY A 263 3.68 -0.19 -19.95
N HIS A 264 2.89 -1.26 -19.96
CA HIS A 264 1.64 -1.38 -20.72
C HIS A 264 0.44 -1.64 -19.79
N LEU A 265 -0.71 -1.01 -20.09
CA LEU A 265 -1.94 -1.20 -19.30
C LEU A 265 -2.56 -2.59 -19.51
N LEU A 266 -2.41 -3.19 -20.69
CA LEU A 266 -3.08 -4.46 -21.03
C LEU A 266 -2.77 -5.60 -20.06
N PRO A 267 -1.51 -5.87 -19.64
CA PRO A 267 -1.23 -6.89 -18.63
C PRO A 267 -1.93 -6.63 -17.30
N ILE A 268 -2.03 -5.37 -16.88
CA ILE A 268 -2.73 -4.99 -15.64
C ILE A 268 -4.24 -5.25 -15.78
N MET A 269 -4.84 -4.94 -16.93
CA MET A 269 -6.25 -5.21 -17.19
C MET A 269 -6.55 -6.72 -17.17
N ILE A 270 -5.66 -7.56 -17.73
CA ILE A 270 -5.75 -9.02 -17.65
C ILE A 270 -5.64 -9.48 -16.18
N ALA A 271 -4.72 -8.90 -15.41
CA ALA A 271 -4.57 -9.19 -13.98
C ALA A 271 -5.82 -8.77 -13.19
N GLN A 272 -6.45 -7.64 -13.53
CA GLN A 272 -7.72 -7.22 -12.92
C GLN A 272 -8.84 -8.21 -13.19
N LEU A 273 -8.94 -8.70 -14.42
CA LEU A 273 -9.93 -9.71 -14.76
C LEU A 273 -9.71 -11.01 -13.99
N ALA A 274 -8.50 -11.52 -13.95
CA ALA A 274 -8.14 -12.73 -13.22
C ALA A 274 -8.42 -12.57 -11.70
N THR A 275 -8.00 -11.45 -11.12
CA THR A 275 -8.23 -11.12 -9.70
C THR A 275 -9.72 -11.00 -9.38
N THR A 276 -10.49 -10.33 -10.22
CA THR A 276 -11.94 -10.22 -10.04
C THR A 276 -12.60 -11.59 -10.02
N ILE A 277 -12.28 -12.46 -10.98
CA ILE A 277 -12.82 -13.82 -11.04
C ILE A 277 -12.42 -14.62 -9.79
N ALA A 278 -11.15 -14.57 -9.37
CA ALA A 278 -10.68 -15.25 -8.18
C ALA A 278 -11.40 -14.78 -6.90
N CYS A 279 -11.58 -13.47 -6.75
CA CYS A 279 -12.32 -12.89 -5.61
C CYS A 279 -13.80 -13.28 -5.60
N MET A 280 -14.45 -13.32 -6.77
CA MET A 280 -15.83 -13.78 -6.90
C MET A 280 -15.96 -15.27 -6.54
N ILE A 281 -15.01 -16.10 -6.94
CA ILE A 281 -14.93 -17.51 -6.55
C ILE A 281 -14.80 -17.66 -5.04
N MET A 282 -13.91 -16.88 -4.41
CA MET A 282 -13.73 -16.92 -2.95
C MET A 282 -14.99 -16.47 -2.23
N GLY A 283 -15.66 -15.42 -2.69
CA GLY A 283 -16.96 -15.00 -2.15
C GLY A 283 -18.03 -16.10 -2.25
N ALA A 284 -18.12 -16.78 -3.39
CA ALA A 284 -19.00 -17.92 -3.57
C ALA A 284 -18.64 -19.09 -2.63
N PHE A 285 -17.37 -19.42 -2.52
CA PHE A 285 -16.89 -20.48 -1.62
C PHE A 285 -17.30 -20.21 -0.17
N PHE A 286 -17.03 -19.02 0.38
CA PHE A 286 -17.40 -18.67 1.74
C PHE A 286 -18.92 -18.64 1.95
N PHE A 287 -19.68 -18.16 0.96
CA PHE A 287 -21.12 -18.17 1.04
C PHE A 287 -21.70 -19.58 1.10
N PHE A 288 -21.31 -20.47 0.19
CA PHE A 288 -21.83 -21.84 0.19
C PHE A 288 -21.27 -22.72 1.31
N MET A 289 -20.21 -22.32 1.96
CA MET A 289 -19.72 -22.97 3.17
C MET A 289 -20.69 -22.78 4.36
N THR A 290 -21.40 -21.65 4.43
CA THR A 290 -22.22 -21.26 5.58
C THR A 290 -23.70 -21.07 5.26
N LEU A 291 -24.06 -20.73 4.03
CA LEU A 291 -25.37 -20.23 3.59
C LEU A 291 -25.91 -19.04 4.42
N ASP A 292 -25.02 -18.35 5.11
CA ASP A 292 -25.29 -17.19 5.94
C ASP A 292 -24.34 -16.04 5.59
N ALA A 293 -24.90 -14.88 5.28
CA ALA A 293 -24.09 -13.74 4.82
C ALA A 293 -23.13 -13.24 5.91
N ALA A 294 -23.57 -13.17 7.17
CA ALA A 294 -22.74 -12.65 8.25
C ALA A 294 -21.55 -13.55 8.56
N ARG A 295 -21.78 -14.87 8.64
CA ARG A 295 -20.71 -15.86 8.81
C ARG A 295 -19.75 -15.87 7.62
N ALA A 296 -20.27 -15.83 6.40
CA ALA A 296 -19.45 -15.78 5.20
C ALA A 296 -18.58 -14.51 5.17
N MET A 297 -19.10 -13.36 5.56
CA MET A 297 -18.31 -12.11 5.67
C MET A 297 -17.23 -12.19 6.74
N SER A 298 -17.47 -12.90 7.86
CA SER A 298 -16.41 -13.13 8.87
C SER A 298 -15.25 -13.94 8.30
N PHE A 299 -15.52 -15.00 7.52
CA PHE A 299 -14.47 -15.76 6.83
C PHE A 299 -13.77 -14.91 5.75
N ALA A 300 -14.53 -14.12 4.98
CA ALA A 300 -13.96 -13.21 4.00
C ALA A 300 -13.02 -12.18 4.66
N GLY A 301 -13.43 -11.60 5.79
CA GLY A 301 -12.61 -10.68 6.56
C GLY A 301 -11.32 -11.33 7.07
N ALA A 302 -11.41 -12.52 7.67
CA ALA A 302 -10.24 -13.27 8.13
C ALA A 302 -9.27 -13.63 6.98
N PHE A 303 -9.79 -13.91 5.79
CA PHE A 303 -8.99 -14.22 4.61
C PHE A 303 -8.35 -12.97 3.99
N THR A 304 -9.10 -11.87 3.86
CA THR A 304 -8.67 -10.71 3.09
C THR A 304 -7.96 -9.63 3.91
N ALA A 305 -8.27 -9.46 5.22
CA ALA A 305 -7.65 -8.43 6.04
C ALA A 305 -6.11 -8.53 6.12
N PRO A 306 -5.51 -9.73 6.23
CA PRO A 306 -4.07 -9.87 6.23
C PRO A 306 -3.37 -9.45 4.93
N SER A 307 -4.13 -9.20 3.84
CA SER A 307 -3.56 -8.81 2.54
C SER A 307 -2.61 -7.63 2.64
N PHE A 308 -2.91 -6.64 3.49
CA PHE A 308 -2.06 -5.45 3.67
C PHE A 308 -0.65 -5.78 4.13
N ALA A 309 -0.50 -6.82 4.98
CA ALA A 309 0.81 -7.27 5.46
C ALA A 309 1.52 -8.17 4.44
N PHE A 310 0.77 -9.02 3.72
CA PHE A 310 1.34 -10.10 2.89
C PHE A 310 1.46 -9.77 1.40
N MET A 311 0.88 -8.66 0.91
CA MET A 311 0.94 -8.32 -0.52
C MET A 311 2.33 -8.00 -1.07
N GLY A 312 3.35 -7.81 -0.20
CA GLY A 312 4.75 -7.64 -0.63
C GLY A 312 5.19 -6.20 -0.90
N ILE A 313 4.35 -5.20 -0.61
CA ILE A 313 4.69 -3.77 -0.77
C ILE A 313 5.34 -3.20 0.49
N THR A 314 4.76 -3.45 1.65
CA THR A 314 5.24 -2.93 2.93
C THR A 314 6.42 -3.71 3.48
N PHE A 315 6.51 -5.00 3.16
CA PHE A 315 7.57 -5.89 3.58
C PHE A 315 8.05 -6.76 2.40
N PRO A 316 9.37 -6.87 2.14
CA PRO A 316 9.91 -7.66 1.03
C PRO A 316 9.51 -9.15 1.13
N VAL A 317 9.09 -9.71 0.00
CA VAL A 317 8.64 -11.12 -0.06
C VAL A 317 9.78 -12.09 0.25
N SER A 318 11.03 -11.74 -0.14
CA SER A 318 12.24 -12.53 0.17
C SER A 318 12.48 -12.77 1.66
N ASP A 319 12.06 -11.81 2.48
CA ASP A 319 12.32 -11.82 3.92
C ASP A 319 11.12 -12.35 4.73
N MET A 320 10.03 -12.73 4.04
CA MET A 320 8.88 -13.36 4.68
C MET A 320 9.18 -14.82 5.05
N GLY A 321 8.74 -15.24 6.23
CA GLY A 321 8.76 -16.66 6.61
C GLY A 321 7.86 -17.52 5.70
N SER A 322 8.13 -18.83 5.61
CA SER A 322 7.44 -19.77 4.71
C SER A 322 5.91 -19.77 4.86
N LEU A 323 5.40 -19.65 6.08
CA LEU A 323 3.95 -19.58 6.35
C LEU A 323 3.34 -18.29 5.76
N ALA A 324 4.04 -17.15 5.88
CA ALA A 324 3.59 -15.89 5.31
C ALA A 324 3.60 -15.93 3.78
N GLN A 325 4.64 -16.51 3.17
CA GLN A 325 4.71 -16.73 1.72
C GLN A 325 3.59 -17.64 1.23
N PHE A 326 3.29 -18.71 1.97
CA PHE A 326 2.15 -19.59 1.65
C PHE A 326 0.83 -18.83 1.72
N TRP A 327 0.58 -18.07 2.81
CA TRP A 327 -0.65 -17.27 2.91
C TRP A 327 -0.76 -16.25 1.78
N ARG A 328 0.34 -15.58 1.45
CA ARG A 328 0.45 -14.64 0.35
C ARG A 328 0.04 -15.28 -0.99
N SER A 329 0.48 -16.51 -1.26
CA SER A 329 0.15 -17.22 -2.50
C SER A 329 -1.34 -17.55 -2.66
N LEU A 330 -2.08 -17.57 -1.54
CA LEU A 330 -3.54 -17.75 -1.53
C LEU A 330 -4.32 -16.44 -1.75
N LEU A 331 -3.66 -15.28 -1.73
CA LEU A 331 -4.33 -13.99 -1.84
C LEU A 331 -4.32 -13.49 -3.30
N PRO A 332 -5.50 -13.26 -3.95
CA PRO A 332 -5.55 -12.77 -5.33
C PRO A 332 -4.81 -11.46 -5.53
N ILE A 333 -4.89 -10.57 -4.54
CA ILE A 333 -4.27 -9.24 -4.60
C ILE A 333 -2.74 -9.30 -4.71
N SER A 334 -2.10 -10.29 -4.10
CA SER A 334 -0.65 -10.43 -4.13
C SER A 334 -0.13 -10.57 -5.55
N HIS A 335 -0.81 -11.39 -6.36
CA HIS A 335 -0.48 -11.62 -7.76
C HIS A 335 -0.81 -10.40 -8.63
N TYR A 336 -1.94 -9.73 -8.34
CA TYR A 336 -2.30 -8.49 -9.02
C TYR A 336 -1.27 -7.38 -8.81
N ILE A 337 -0.87 -7.16 -7.56
CA ILE A 337 0.10 -6.11 -7.19
C ILE A 337 1.46 -6.36 -7.84
N GLU A 338 1.91 -7.62 -7.95
CA GLU A 338 3.13 -7.95 -8.68
C GLU A 338 3.07 -7.51 -10.14
N VAL A 339 1.96 -7.79 -10.84
CA VAL A 339 1.77 -7.35 -12.22
C VAL A 339 1.68 -5.82 -12.31
N GLN A 340 0.96 -5.18 -11.39
CA GLN A 340 0.84 -3.72 -11.37
C GLN A 340 2.20 -3.05 -11.16
N VAL A 341 2.99 -3.50 -10.20
CA VAL A 341 4.33 -2.94 -9.93
C VAL A 341 5.29 -3.24 -11.08
N ALA A 342 5.25 -4.47 -11.62
CA ALA A 342 6.08 -4.86 -12.76
C ALA A 342 5.83 -3.98 -13.99
N GLN A 343 4.58 -3.62 -14.26
CA GLN A 343 4.25 -2.74 -15.38
C GLN A 343 4.38 -1.27 -15.03
N ALA A 344 3.76 -0.80 -13.94
CA ALA A 344 3.72 0.62 -13.64
C ALA A 344 5.09 1.19 -13.23
N SER A 345 5.84 0.45 -12.41
CA SER A 345 7.13 0.94 -11.87
C SER A 345 8.32 0.47 -12.68
N TYR A 346 8.36 -0.82 -13.06
CA TYR A 346 9.58 -1.41 -13.67
C TYR A 346 9.55 -1.44 -15.20
N GLY A 347 8.39 -1.31 -15.83
CA GLY A 347 8.26 -1.40 -17.29
C GLY A 347 8.70 -2.75 -17.85
N THR A 348 8.52 -3.85 -17.10
CA THR A 348 8.92 -5.18 -17.54
C THR A 348 8.10 -5.66 -18.74
N SER A 349 8.58 -6.70 -19.45
CA SER A 349 7.84 -7.27 -20.58
C SER A 349 6.46 -7.76 -20.15
N ALA A 350 5.46 -7.61 -21.00
CA ALA A 350 4.09 -8.05 -20.73
C ALA A 350 4.03 -9.56 -20.38
N LEU A 351 4.79 -10.38 -21.10
CA LEU A 351 4.82 -11.83 -20.88
C LEU A 351 5.39 -12.17 -19.48
N THR A 352 6.50 -11.55 -19.10
CA THR A 352 7.11 -11.74 -17.77
C THR A 352 6.15 -11.34 -16.66
N SER A 353 5.45 -10.21 -16.81
CA SER A 353 4.48 -9.76 -15.80
C SER A 353 3.32 -10.73 -15.64
N LEU A 354 2.82 -11.29 -16.75
CA LEU A 354 1.69 -12.23 -16.72
C LEU A 354 2.05 -13.58 -16.07
N THR A 355 3.33 -13.95 -15.99
CA THR A 355 3.73 -15.17 -15.25
C THR A 355 3.36 -15.13 -13.78
N HIS A 356 3.27 -13.93 -13.16
CA HIS A 356 2.81 -13.76 -11.78
C HIS A 356 1.36 -14.20 -11.57
N LEU A 357 0.57 -14.36 -12.64
CA LEU A 357 -0.82 -14.83 -12.56
C LEU A 357 -0.94 -16.37 -12.57
N LEU A 358 0.12 -17.11 -12.90
CA LEU A 358 0.06 -18.57 -12.99
C LEU A 358 -0.45 -19.25 -11.70
N PRO A 359 -0.04 -18.80 -10.47
CA PRO A 359 -0.55 -19.40 -9.24
C PRO A 359 -2.06 -19.21 -9.07
N MET A 360 -2.67 -18.23 -9.74
CA MET A 360 -4.12 -18.00 -9.67
C MET A 360 -4.93 -19.14 -10.30
N ALA A 361 -4.33 -20.02 -11.08
CA ALA A 361 -4.96 -21.26 -11.55
C ALA A 361 -5.43 -22.15 -10.38
N SER A 362 -4.83 -22.02 -9.19
CA SER A 362 -5.24 -22.73 -7.96
C SER A 362 -6.67 -22.41 -7.52
N TYR A 363 -7.25 -21.27 -7.95
CA TYR A 363 -8.63 -20.91 -7.62
C TYR A 363 -9.69 -21.79 -8.27
N VAL A 364 -9.31 -22.66 -9.19
CA VAL A 364 -10.17 -23.75 -9.68
C VAL A 364 -10.60 -24.67 -8.51
N LEU A 365 -9.75 -24.86 -7.50
CA LEU A 365 -10.10 -25.68 -6.33
C LEU A 365 -11.24 -25.06 -5.50
N PRO A 366 -11.17 -23.81 -5.00
CA PRO A 366 -12.29 -23.21 -4.28
C PRO A 366 -13.55 -23.05 -5.17
N ALA A 367 -13.41 -22.87 -6.48
CA ALA A 367 -14.56 -22.87 -7.41
C ALA A 367 -15.26 -24.24 -7.41
N PHE A 368 -14.50 -25.32 -7.54
CA PHE A 368 -15.03 -26.68 -7.46
C PHE A 368 -15.69 -26.94 -6.10
N LEU A 369 -15.03 -26.60 -5.00
CA LEU A 369 -15.57 -26.75 -3.66
C LEU A 369 -16.87 -25.97 -3.44
N ALA A 370 -16.97 -24.74 -3.93
CA ALA A 370 -18.21 -23.95 -3.87
C ALA A 370 -19.38 -24.67 -4.55
N VAL A 371 -19.16 -25.28 -5.72
CA VAL A 371 -20.19 -26.03 -6.43
C VAL A 371 -20.55 -27.34 -5.70
N VAL A 372 -19.56 -28.05 -5.16
CA VAL A 372 -19.80 -29.27 -4.36
C VAL A 372 -20.63 -28.98 -3.12
N LEU A 373 -20.29 -27.90 -2.40
CA LEU A 373 -21.04 -27.43 -1.23
C LEU A 373 -22.48 -27.05 -1.61
N ALA A 374 -22.66 -26.30 -2.68
CA ALA A 374 -23.99 -25.95 -3.20
C ALA A 374 -24.84 -27.22 -3.50
N LYS A 375 -24.24 -28.18 -4.18
CA LYS A 375 -24.91 -29.48 -4.45
C LYS A 375 -25.22 -30.27 -3.17
N ARG A 376 -24.33 -30.26 -2.19
CA ARG A 376 -24.56 -30.93 -0.90
C ARG A 376 -25.75 -30.33 -0.16
N HIS A 377 -25.88 -29.01 -0.15
CA HIS A 377 -27.00 -28.32 0.44
C HIS A 377 -28.33 -28.63 -0.28
N LEU A 378 -28.31 -28.68 -1.61
CA LEU A 378 -29.49 -29.10 -2.41
C LEU A 378 -29.98 -30.49 -2.04
N LYS A 379 -29.08 -31.49 -1.98
CA LYS A 379 -29.47 -32.87 -1.58
C LYS A 379 -30.06 -32.94 -0.17
N LYS A 380 -29.55 -32.14 0.76
CA LYS A 380 -30.07 -32.05 2.14
C LYS A 380 -31.49 -31.51 2.15
N THR A 381 -31.77 -30.51 1.33
CA THR A 381 -33.11 -29.90 1.15
C THR A 381 -34.10 -30.89 0.58
N GLU A 382 -33.71 -31.66 -0.44
CA GLU A 382 -34.59 -32.72 -1.02
C GLU A 382 -34.93 -33.80 -0.01
N ALA A 383 -33.97 -34.24 0.82
CA ALA A 383 -34.19 -35.25 1.85
C ALA A 383 -35.14 -34.79 2.97
N THR A 384 -35.16 -33.49 3.26
CA THR A 384 -36.05 -32.93 4.30
C THR A 384 -37.50 -32.65 3.79
N ASN A 385 -37.65 -32.54 2.48
CA ASN A 385 -38.95 -32.24 1.83
C ASN A 385 -39.69 -33.51 1.32
N VAL A 386 -39.22 -34.72 1.61
CA VAL A 386 -39.97 -35.95 1.33
C VAL A 386 -41.05 -36.09 2.39
N PRO A 387 -42.36 -36.02 2.05
CA PRO A 387 -43.43 -36.24 3.01
C PRO A 387 -43.38 -37.71 3.46
N VAL A 388 -43.38 -37.92 4.79
CA VAL A 388 -43.57 -39.23 5.42
C VAL A 388 -45.01 -39.70 5.19
#